data_010614d60c8dbe01291664b5ddf432cb
#
_entry.id   010614d60c8dbe01291664b5ddf432cb
#
_cell.length_a   1.000
_cell.length_b   1.000
_cell.length_c   1.000
_cell.angle_alpha   90.00
_cell.angle_beta   90.00
_cell.angle_gamma   90.00
#
_symmetry.space_group_name_H-M   'P 1'
#
loop_
_entity.id
_entity.type
_entity.pdbx_description
1 polymer ?
#
loop_
_entity_poly.entity_id
_entity_poly.type
_entity_poly.pdbx_seq_one_letter_code
_entity_poly.pdbx_strand_id
1 'polypeptide(L)'
;MLGNCIENVRKNVPLVHNITNYVTVNDVANVLLACGGSPIMSDEPEDVKEITSICGGLNINIGTLNKRSIEGMFAAGARANELGHATLLDPVGAGASTLRTNTAVELMEKIRFDVIRGNISEVKTLEQGSGTTKGVDADVADAVTEENLEEGIAFAKAFAKKAGCIVAITGAIDLVSDADRCYVIRNGRPEMGKITGTGCQLSGMMTAFLTANPEQKLEAAAAAVCTMGLAGEIGWSYMQKGDGNATYRNRIIDAIYNMDKETLDKGAKYEIR
;
A
#
# COMPACT_ATOMS: atom_id res chain seq x y z
N MET A 1 19.70 -3.29 4.55
CA MET A 1 19.38 -3.88 3.25
C MET A 1 17.91 -4.29 3.27
N LEU A 2 17.15 -3.91 2.25
CA LEU A 2 15.69 -4.10 2.19
C LEU A 2 15.27 -5.58 2.11
N GLY A 3 16.15 -6.46 1.62
CA GLY A 3 15.91 -7.90 1.54
C GLY A 3 15.70 -8.59 2.89
N ASN A 4 16.20 -8.03 4.00
CA ASN A 4 15.90 -8.57 5.33
C ASN A 4 14.39 -8.47 5.65
N CYS A 5 13.71 -7.44 5.12
CA CYS A 5 12.30 -7.24 5.40
C CYS A 5 11.44 -8.37 4.84
N ILE A 6 11.71 -8.85 3.61
CA ILE A 6 10.96 -9.98 3.03
C ILE A 6 11.30 -11.31 3.74
N GLU A 7 12.56 -11.50 4.17
CA GLU A 7 12.93 -12.67 4.98
C GLU A 7 12.14 -12.71 6.30
N ASN A 8 12.02 -11.57 6.98
CA ASN A 8 11.24 -11.45 8.20
C ASN A 8 9.77 -11.77 7.98
N VAL A 9 9.16 -11.34 6.86
CA VAL A 9 7.78 -11.70 6.49
C VAL A 9 7.65 -13.22 6.40
N ARG A 10 8.53 -13.89 5.66
CA ARG A 10 8.49 -15.34 5.48
C ARG A 10 8.75 -16.12 6.75
N LYS A 11 9.63 -15.61 7.62
CA LYS A 11 9.94 -16.23 8.91
C LYS A 11 8.80 -16.11 9.91
N ASN A 12 8.17 -14.93 9.97
CA ASN A 12 7.16 -14.61 10.98
C ASN A 12 5.74 -14.94 10.54
N VAL A 13 5.50 -15.12 9.23
CA VAL A 13 4.18 -15.42 8.64
C VAL A 13 3.08 -14.52 9.22
N PRO A 14 3.19 -13.18 9.10
CA PRO A 14 2.28 -12.26 9.76
C PRO A 14 0.84 -12.45 9.28
N LEU A 15 -0.09 -12.56 10.22
CA LEU A 15 -1.52 -12.61 9.95
C LEU A 15 -2.03 -11.18 9.78
N VAL A 16 -2.61 -10.87 8.61
CA VAL A 16 -3.07 -9.53 8.24
C VAL A 16 -4.57 -9.53 8.02
N HIS A 17 -5.28 -8.71 8.79
CA HIS A 17 -6.68 -8.41 8.55
C HIS A 17 -6.81 -7.40 7.41
N ASN A 18 -7.62 -7.71 6.40
CA ASN A 18 -7.86 -6.85 5.25
C ASN A 18 -9.34 -6.50 5.15
N ILE A 19 -9.66 -5.21 5.35
CA ILE A 19 -10.90 -4.61 4.90
C ILE A 19 -10.56 -3.96 3.56
N THR A 20 -10.77 -4.70 2.48
CA THR A 20 -10.36 -4.26 1.13
C THR A 20 -11.52 -4.29 0.16
N ASN A 21 -11.32 -3.72 -1.03
CA ASN A 21 -12.35 -3.63 -2.05
C ASN A 21 -12.60 -4.98 -2.75
N TYR A 22 -13.84 -5.25 -3.10
CA TYR A 22 -14.25 -6.53 -3.72
C TYR A 22 -13.74 -6.70 -5.16
N VAL A 23 -13.24 -5.64 -5.80
CA VAL A 23 -12.64 -5.73 -7.15
C VAL A 23 -11.33 -6.51 -7.11
N THR A 24 -10.56 -6.37 -6.02
CA THR A 24 -9.19 -6.89 -5.90
C THR A 24 -8.96 -7.82 -4.73
N VAL A 25 -10.00 -8.14 -3.96
CA VAL A 25 -9.89 -8.92 -2.71
C VAL A 25 -9.15 -10.25 -2.88
N ASN A 26 -9.43 -10.98 -3.96
CA ASN A 26 -8.75 -12.26 -4.24
C ASN A 26 -7.26 -12.07 -4.55
N ASP A 27 -6.92 -11.04 -5.33
CA ASP A 27 -5.53 -10.75 -5.68
C ASP A 27 -4.72 -10.26 -4.46
N VAL A 28 -5.34 -9.47 -3.57
CA VAL A 28 -4.73 -9.07 -2.29
C VAL A 28 -4.39 -10.30 -1.45
N ALA A 29 -5.32 -11.26 -1.36
CA ALA A 29 -5.07 -12.51 -0.63
C ALA A 29 -3.90 -13.30 -1.25
N ASN A 30 -3.89 -13.46 -2.57
CA ASN A 30 -2.84 -14.20 -3.27
C ASN A 30 -1.46 -13.54 -3.15
N VAL A 31 -1.38 -12.22 -3.21
CA VAL A 31 -0.10 -11.50 -3.03
C VAL A 31 0.41 -11.61 -1.59
N LEU A 32 -0.48 -11.56 -0.59
CA LEU A 32 -0.11 -11.81 0.80
C LEU A 32 0.47 -13.21 0.98
N LEU A 33 -0.19 -14.24 0.44
CA LEU A 33 0.34 -15.61 0.46
C LEU A 33 1.68 -15.72 -0.29
N ALA A 34 1.80 -15.07 -1.44
CA ALA A 34 3.02 -15.10 -2.25
C ALA A 34 4.22 -14.48 -1.51
N CYS A 35 4.03 -13.38 -0.79
CA CYS A 35 5.13 -12.76 -0.03
C CYS A 35 5.47 -13.50 1.28
N GLY A 36 4.64 -14.48 1.69
CA GLY A 36 4.83 -15.27 2.91
C GLY A 36 4.00 -14.81 4.11
N GLY A 37 3.06 -13.90 3.91
CA GLY A 37 2.06 -13.52 4.92
C GLY A 37 0.84 -14.43 4.90
N SER A 38 -0.09 -14.19 5.81
CA SER A 38 -1.37 -14.90 5.92
C SER A 38 -2.53 -13.91 5.94
N PRO A 39 -3.44 -13.93 4.94
CA PRO A 39 -4.55 -12.99 4.86
C PRO A 39 -5.80 -13.47 5.57
N ILE A 40 -6.53 -12.56 6.22
CA ILE A 40 -7.94 -12.72 6.59
C ILE A 40 -8.71 -11.54 6.00
N MET A 41 -9.84 -11.83 5.34
CA MET A 41 -10.77 -10.84 4.80
C MET A 41 -12.04 -10.82 5.64
N SER A 42 -12.34 -9.68 6.28
CA SER A 42 -13.58 -9.45 7.01
C SER A 42 -13.89 -7.96 7.00
N ASP A 43 -15.16 -7.58 6.78
CA ASP A 43 -15.61 -6.18 6.79
C ASP A 43 -16.94 -6.01 7.57
N GLU A 44 -17.44 -7.09 8.18
CA GLU A 44 -18.67 -7.12 8.95
C GLU A 44 -18.43 -6.54 10.36
N PRO A 45 -19.15 -5.45 10.76
CA PRO A 45 -18.93 -4.78 12.04
C PRO A 45 -18.99 -5.69 13.29
N GLU A 46 -19.79 -6.75 13.22
CA GLU A 46 -19.92 -7.72 14.34
C GLU A 46 -18.72 -8.67 14.45
N ASP A 47 -17.96 -8.87 13.35
CA ASP A 47 -16.84 -9.83 13.24
C ASP A 47 -15.46 -9.15 13.35
N VAL A 48 -15.32 -7.94 12.80
CA VAL A 48 -14.01 -7.31 12.61
C VAL A 48 -13.19 -7.14 13.89
N LYS A 49 -13.82 -6.96 15.05
CA LYS A 49 -13.09 -6.79 16.31
C LYS A 49 -12.37 -8.08 16.73
N GLU A 50 -13.04 -9.23 16.58
CA GLU A 50 -12.47 -10.53 16.89
C GLU A 50 -11.35 -10.86 15.89
N ILE A 51 -11.60 -10.67 14.60
CA ILE A 51 -10.62 -10.89 13.53
C ILE A 51 -9.40 -9.97 13.72
N THR A 52 -9.57 -8.68 13.96
CA THR A 52 -8.46 -7.76 14.24
C THR A 52 -7.64 -8.25 15.45
N SER A 53 -8.31 -8.79 16.48
CA SER A 53 -7.64 -9.19 17.73
C SER A 53 -6.69 -10.38 17.55
N ILE A 54 -6.93 -11.26 16.59
CA ILE A 54 -6.06 -12.41 16.30
C ILE A 54 -4.99 -12.11 15.25
N CYS A 55 -5.09 -10.96 14.55
CA CYS A 55 -4.14 -10.52 13.54
C CYS A 55 -3.02 -9.67 14.17
N GLY A 56 -1.94 -9.45 13.43
CA GLY A 56 -0.86 -8.54 13.82
C GLY A 56 -0.85 -7.23 13.02
N GLY A 57 -1.61 -7.17 11.93
CA GLY A 57 -1.71 -6.00 11.06
C GLY A 57 -3.11 -5.81 10.49
N LEU A 58 -3.45 -4.55 10.17
CA LEU A 58 -4.72 -4.16 9.58
C LEU A 58 -4.49 -3.29 8.34
N ASN A 59 -5.02 -3.73 7.21
CA ASN A 59 -5.11 -2.98 5.96
C ASN A 59 -6.55 -2.49 5.74
N ILE A 60 -6.73 -1.18 5.65
CA ILE A 60 -8.02 -0.54 5.32
C ILE A 60 -7.91 0.10 3.94
N ASN A 61 -8.76 -0.37 3.00
CA ASN A 61 -8.85 0.13 1.63
C ASN A 61 -10.30 0.54 1.32
N ILE A 62 -10.49 1.79 0.93
CA ILE A 62 -11.82 2.39 0.74
C ILE A 62 -12.36 2.29 -0.70
N GLY A 63 -11.83 1.40 -1.52
CA GLY A 63 -12.15 1.32 -2.95
C GLY A 63 -13.61 0.98 -3.28
N THR A 64 -14.32 0.27 -2.40
CA THR A 64 -15.74 -0.08 -2.57
C THR A 64 -16.51 0.08 -1.26
N LEU A 65 -16.79 1.32 -0.89
CA LEU A 65 -17.45 1.65 0.36
C LEU A 65 -18.95 1.29 0.37
N ASN A 66 -19.41 0.80 1.51
CA ASN A 66 -20.81 0.72 1.88
C ASN A 66 -20.96 1.02 3.40
N LYS A 67 -22.19 1.22 3.88
CA LYS A 67 -22.41 1.62 5.28
C LYS A 67 -21.82 0.65 6.30
N ARG A 68 -21.95 -0.66 6.07
CA ARG A 68 -21.43 -1.69 6.98
C ARG A 68 -19.90 -1.74 6.95
N SER A 69 -19.29 -1.72 5.76
CA SER A 69 -17.83 -1.73 5.66
C SER A 69 -17.19 -0.48 6.28
N ILE A 70 -17.83 0.70 6.17
CA ILE A 70 -17.36 1.93 6.85
C ILE A 70 -17.39 1.74 8.37
N GLU A 71 -18.51 1.24 8.93
CA GLU A 71 -18.62 0.94 10.35
C GLU A 71 -17.58 -0.09 10.80
N GLY A 72 -17.38 -1.14 10.01
CA GLY A 72 -16.34 -2.16 10.23
C GLY A 72 -14.94 -1.56 10.23
N MET A 73 -14.61 -0.66 9.29
CA MET A 73 -13.31 0.02 9.23
C MET A 73 -12.99 0.80 10.51
N PHE A 74 -13.96 1.57 11.06
CA PHE A 74 -13.76 2.29 12.31
C PHE A 74 -13.60 1.34 13.50
N ALA A 75 -14.41 0.29 13.58
CA ALA A 75 -14.36 -0.69 14.66
C ALA A 75 -13.01 -1.48 14.66
N ALA A 76 -12.58 -1.93 13.48
CA ALA A 76 -11.30 -2.63 13.30
C ALA A 76 -10.11 -1.71 13.59
N GLY A 77 -10.14 -0.47 13.07
CA GLY A 77 -9.07 0.51 13.27
C GLY A 77 -8.89 0.88 14.74
N ALA A 78 -9.98 1.15 15.46
CA ALA A 78 -9.94 1.39 16.90
C ALA A 78 -9.33 0.20 17.64
N ARG A 79 -9.76 -1.02 17.30
CA ARG A 79 -9.24 -2.25 17.92
C ARG A 79 -7.76 -2.48 17.62
N ALA A 80 -7.32 -2.25 16.39
CA ALA A 80 -5.91 -2.35 16.00
C ALA A 80 -5.04 -1.35 16.80
N ASN A 81 -5.52 -0.12 16.99
CA ASN A 81 -4.80 0.88 17.78
C ASN A 81 -4.71 0.52 19.28
N GLU A 82 -5.79 -0.05 19.86
CA GLU A 82 -5.76 -0.56 21.25
C GLU A 82 -4.69 -1.63 21.44
N LEU A 83 -4.49 -2.49 20.43
CA LEU A 83 -3.55 -3.62 20.47
C LEU A 83 -2.13 -3.24 19.99
N GLY A 84 -1.93 -2.04 19.44
CA GLY A 84 -0.65 -1.60 18.88
C GLY A 84 -0.26 -2.33 17.59
N HIS A 85 -1.24 -2.81 16.84
CA HIS A 85 -1.01 -3.49 15.56
C HIS A 85 -0.54 -2.52 14.47
N ALA A 86 0.21 -3.05 13.49
CA ALA A 86 0.57 -2.29 12.30
C ALA A 86 -0.70 -1.95 11.49
N THR A 87 -0.84 -0.69 11.08
CA THR A 87 -2.04 -0.19 10.40
C THR A 87 -1.70 0.57 9.13
N LEU A 88 -2.44 0.28 8.05
CA LEU A 88 -2.29 0.95 6.76
C LEU A 88 -3.64 1.43 6.23
N LEU A 89 -3.67 2.67 5.72
CA LEU A 89 -4.79 3.25 4.97
C LEU A 89 -4.44 3.35 3.49
N ASP A 90 -5.31 2.78 2.65
CA ASP A 90 -5.30 2.94 1.20
C ASP A 90 -6.56 3.73 0.77
N PRO A 91 -6.45 5.06 0.57
CA PRO A 91 -7.57 5.95 0.34
C PRO A 91 -8.03 5.93 -1.13
N VAL A 92 -8.21 4.75 -1.71
CA VAL A 92 -8.57 4.56 -3.13
C VAL A 92 -9.73 5.46 -3.54
N GLY A 93 -9.46 6.35 -4.47
CA GLY A 93 -10.45 7.24 -5.04
C GLY A 93 -10.86 8.39 -4.11
N ALA A 94 -10.06 8.74 -3.12
CA ALA A 94 -10.20 10.02 -2.42
C ALA A 94 -10.09 11.15 -3.47
N GLY A 95 -11.01 12.11 -3.41
CA GLY A 95 -11.17 13.14 -4.45
C GLY A 95 -12.20 12.80 -5.52
N ALA A 96 -12.54 11.52 -5.74
CA ALA A 96 -13.52 11.11 -6.75
C ALA A 96 -14.97 11.30 -6.28
N SER A 97 -15.22 11.20 -4.98
CA SER A 97 -16.55 11.44 -4.42
C SER A 97 -16.45 11.97 -2.99
N THR A 98 -17.45 12.70 -2.58
CA THR A 98 -17.58 13.24 -1.20
C THR A 98 -17.55 12.11 -0.16
N LEU A 99 -18.23 10.99 -0.42
CA LEU A 99 -18.23 9.85 0.51
C LEU A 99 -16.82 9.31 0.74
N ARG A 100 -16.04 9.07 -0.31
CA ARG A 100 -14.68 8.53 -0.19
C ARG A 100 -13.76 9.51 0.52
N THR A 101 -13.78 10.77 0.11
CA THR A 101 -12.95 11.81 0.71
C THR A 101 -13.24 11.97 2.20
N ASN A 102 -14.53 12.12 2.56
CA ASN A 102 -14.91 12.29 3.95
C ASN A 102 -14.59 11.06 4.80
N THR A 103 -14.84 9.85 4.27
CA THR A 103 -14.48 8.61 4.99
C THR A 103 -12.98 8.51 5.23
N ALA A 104 -12.15 8.82 4.23
CA ALA A 104 -10.70 8.77 4.38
C ALA A 104 -10.20 9.79 5.42
N VAL A 105 -10.69 11.03 5.35
CA VAL A 105 -10.34 12.09 6.32
C VAL A 105 -10.77 11.69 7.73
N GLU A 106 -12.01 11.23 7.90
CA GLU A 106 -12.54 10.82 9.20
C GLU A 106 -11.79 9.61 9.78
N LEU A 107 -11.36 8.66 8.94
CA LEU A 107 -10.50 7.55 9.35
C LEU A 107 -9.17 8.07 9.87
N MET A 108 -8.52 9.01 9.18
CA MET A 108 -7.25 9.62 9.63
C MET A 108 -7.39 10.41 10.94
N GLU A 109 -8.54 11.04 11.18
CA GLU A 109 -8.79 11.78 12.42
C GLU A 109 -8.99 10.87 13.63
N LYS A 110 -9.58 9.69 13.44
CA LYS A 110 -10.01 8.80 14.53
C LYS A 110 -9.08 7.61 14.76
N ILE A 111 -8.30 7.23 13.74
CA ILE A 111 -7.41 6.07 13.76
C ILE A 111 -5.98 6.53 13.48
N ARG A 112 -5.05 6.09 14.31
CA ARG A 112 -3.63 6.27 14.06
C ARG A 112 -3.17 5.20 13.08
N PHE A 113 -2.73 5.63 11.90
CA PHE A 113 -2.12 4.78 10.89
C PHE A 113 -0.58 4.84 10.99
N ASP A 114 0.09 3.72 10.70
CA ASP A 114 1.54 3.68 10.51
C ASP A 114 1.92 4.12 9.11
N VAL A 115 1.08 3.79 8.12
CA VAL A 115 1.30 4.17 6.72
C VAL A 115 0.00 4.62 6.07
N ILE A 116 0.07 5.69 5.29
CA ILE A 116 -0.93 6.07 4.28
C ILE A 116 -0.30 5.82 2.92
N ARG A 117 -0.95 4.98 2.09
CA ARG A 117 -0.46 4.65 0.75
C ARG A 117 -1.50 5.05 -0.30
N GLY A 118 -1.13 5.89 -1.23
CA GLY A 118 -2.00 6.33 -2.34
C GLY A 118 -1.21 6.82 -3.55
N ASN A 119 -1.91 7.19 -4.62
CA ASN A 119 -1.30 8.00 -5.67
C ASN A 119 -1.19 9.47 -5.21
N ILE A 120 -0.46 10.29 -5.97
CA ILE A 120 -0.23 11.69 -5.59
C ILE A 120 -1.53 12.49 -5.45
N SER A 121 -2.54 12.25 -6.30
CA SER A 121 -3.81 12.97 -6.26
C SER A 121 -4.64 12.59 -5.02
N GLU A 122 -4.65 11.32 -4.64
CA GLU A 122 -5.29 10.84 -3.41
C GLU A 122 -4.65 11.46 -2.18
N VAL A 123 -3.32 11.48 -2.11
CA VAL A 123 -2.58 12.05 -0.97
C VAL A 123 -2.76 13.57 -0.89
N LYS A 124 -2.71 14.31 -2.03
CA LYS A 124 -3.02 15.74 -2.08
C LYS A 124 -4.45 16.05 -1.60
N THR A 125 -5.41 15.18 -1.96
CA THR A 125 -6.80 15.32 -1.48
C THR A 125 -6.88 15.20 0.04
N LEU A 126 -6.17 14.23 0.63
CA LEU A 126 -6.11 14.08 2.10
C LEU A 126 -5.40 15.26 2.78
N GLU A 127 -4.39 15.81 2.14
CA GLU A 127 -3.66 16.98 2.65
C GLU A 127 -4.56 18.22 2.74
N GLN A 128 -5.40 18.44 1.73
CA GLN A 128 -6.34 19.56 1.63
C GLN A 128 -7.58 19.40 2.51
N GLY A 129 -7.93 18.17 2.90
CA GLY A 129 -9.14 17.87 3.67
C GLY A 129 -10.40 17.80 2.83
N SER A 130 -11.57 17.70 3.52
CA SER A 130 -12.88 17.56 2.86
C SER A 130 -13.24 18.81 2.04
N GLY A 131 -13.59 18.64 0.77
CA GLY A 131 -14.21 19.70 -0.03
C GLY A 131 -13.79 19.81 -1.49
N THR A 132 -12.75 19.12 -1.96
CA THR A 132 -12.34 19.16 -3.36
C THR A 132 -12.58 17.82 -4.05
N THR A 133 -13.48 17.80 -5.02
CA THR A 133 -13.73 16.65 -5.89
C THR A 133 -13.15 16.93 -7.27
N LYS A 134 -12.02 16.32 -7.60
CA LYS A 134 -11.54 16.17 -8.99
C LYS A 134 -11.09 14.73 -9.20
N GLY A 135 -11.56 14.13 -10.25
CA GLY A 135 -11.55 12.72 -10.68
C GLY A 135 -10.42 11.76 -10.25
N VAL A 136 -10.73 10.48 -10.38
CA VAL A 136 -9.99 9.31 -9.85
C VAL A 136 -8.65 9.03 -10.54
N ASP A 137 -8.48 9.49 -11.76
CA ASP A 137 -7.20 9.38 -12.45
C ASP A 137 -6.29 10.48 -11.92
N ALA A 138 -5.15 10.07 -11.37
CA ALA A 138 -4.07 11.01 -11.08
C ALA A 138 -3.92 11.89 -12.33
N ASP A 139 -4.19 13.18 -12.19
CA ASP A 139 -3.96 14.08 -13.30
C ASP A 139 -2.51 13.84 -13.73
N VAL A 140 -2.30 13.51 -14.99
CA VAL A 140 -0.94 13.22 -15.52
C VAL A 140 0.01 14.38 -15.19
N ALA A 141 -0.55 15.59 -15.05
CA ALA A 141 0.16 16.78 -14.60
C ALA A 141 0.64 16.73 -13.14
N ASP A 142 0.06 15.86 -12.29
CA ASP A 142 0.43 15.73 -10.88
C ASP A 142 1.48 14.63 -10.63
N ALA A 143 1.76 13.76 -11.61
CA ALA A 143 2.69 12.64 -11.44
C ALA A 143 4.08 13.12 -10.98
N VAL A 144 4.69 12.39 -10.06
CA VAL A 144 6.09 12.61 -9.68
C VAL A 144 6.99 12.16 -10.84
N THR A 145 7.80 13.09 -11.33
CA THR A 145 8.76 12.89 -12.42
C THR A 145 10.14 13.36 -11.98
N GLU A 146 11.18 13.13 -12.78
CA GLU A 146 12.53 13.64 -12.46
C GLU A 146 12.55 15.20 -12.44
N GLU A 147 11.67 15.86 -13.18
CA GLU A 147 11.61 17.33 -13.27
C GLU A 147 11.05 17.97 -11.98
N ASN A 148 10.10 17.30 -11.30
CA ASN A 148 9.45 17.82 -10.08
C ASN A 148 9.79 16.99 -8.84
N LEU A 149 10.84 16.18 -8.88
CA LEU A 149 11.19 15.23 -7.84
C LEU A 149 11.40 15.90 -6.47
N GLU A 150 12.14 17.00 -6.42
CA GLU A 150 12.42 17.71 -5.17
C GLU A 150 11.13 18.27 -4.52
N GLU A 151 10.20 18.76 -5.35
CA GLU A 151 8.88 19.20 -4.87
C GLU A 151 8.05 18.02 -4.34
N GLY A 152 8.09 16.88 -5.03
CA GLY A 152 7.45 15.64 -4.60
C GLY A 152 7.99 15.14 -3.26
N ILE A 153 9.32 15.15 -3.07
CA ILE A 153 9.98 14.77 -1.82
C ILE A 153 9.58 15.72 -0.69
N ALA A 154 9.64 17.02 -0.94
CA ALA A 154 9.27 18.03 0.07
C ALA A 154 7.80 17.87 0.50
N PHE A 155 6.89 17.63 -0.47
CA PHE A 155 5.48 17.36 -0.20
C PHE A 155 5.30 16.08 0.63
N ALA A 156 5.94 14.96 0.24
CA ALA A 156 5.84 13.69 0.96
C ALA A 156 6.29 13.82 2.43
N LYS A 157 7.45 14.47 2.68
CA LYS A 157 7.96 14.74 4.04
C LYS A 157 7.01 15.63 4.84
N ALA A 158 6.51 16.72 4.24
CA ALA A 158 5.59 17.63 4.91
C ALA A 158 4.27 16.95 5.29
N PHE A 159 3.71 16.14 4.38
CA PHE A 159 2.49 15.40 4.67
C PHE A 159 2.71 14.28 5.70
N ALA A 160 3.81 13.54 5.62
CA ALA A 160 4.18 12.54 6.63
C ALA A 160 4.31 13.17 8.04
N LYS A 161 4.94 14.34 8.14
CA LYS A 161 5.05 15.11 9.38
C LYS A 161 3.68 15.55 9.90
N LYS A 162 2.82 16.07 9.03
CA LYS A 162 1.44 16.51 9.37
C LYS A 162 0.57 15.34 9.83
N ALA A 163 0.64 14.21 9.12
CA ALA A 163 -0.15 13.01 9.43
C ALA A 163 0.43 12.19 10.60
N GLY A 164 1.68 12.42 10.97
CA GLY A 164 2.37 11.68 12.03
C GLY A 164 2.64 10.21 11.68
N CYS A 165 2.75 9.89 10.39
CA CYS A 165 2.95 8.52 9.90
C CYS A 165 3.82 8.51 8.64
N ILE A 166 4.17 7.32 8.17
CA ILE A 166 4.84 7.13 6.88
C ILE A 166 3.82 7.36 5.75
N VAL A 167 4.28 7.96 4.66
CA VAL A 167 3.50 8.15 3.45
C VAL A 167 4.18 7.43 2.29
N ALA A 168 3.44 6.59 1.59
CA ALA A 168 3.87 5.92 0.37
C ALA A 168 3.07 6.46 -0.83
N ILE A 169 3.68 7.33 -1.61
CA ILE A 169 3.10 7.89 -2.84
C ILE A 169 3.56 7.04 -4.01
N THR A 170 2.64 6.38 -4.71
CA THR A 170 2.98 5.50 -5.83
C THR A 170 2.60 6.10 -7.18
N GLY A 171 3.50 5.91 -8.16
CA GLY A 171 3.37 6.48 -9.50
C GLY A 171 4.44 6.00 -10.47
N ALA A 172 4.93 6.88 -11.32
CA ALA A 172 6.07 6.58 -12.19
C ALA A 172 7.39 6.53 -11.41
N ILE A 173 7.53 7.40 -10.41
CA ILE A 173 8.54 7.35 -9.36
C ILE A 173 7.77 7.24 -8.05
N ASP A 174 8.13 6.26 -7.23
CA ASP A 174 7.48 6.07 -5.94
C ASP A 174 8.27 6.77 -4.84
N LEU A 175 7.55 7.39 -3.89
CA LEU A 175 8.13 8.04 -2.73
C LEU A 175 7.62 7.38 -1.45
N VAL A 176 8.53 6.91 -0.59
CA VAL A 176 8.18 6.38 0.74
C VAL A 176 8.89 7.22 1.77
N SER A 177 8.14 7.99 2.54
CA SER A 177 8.69 9.06 3.39
C SER A 177 8.16 9.04 4.82
N ASP A 178 9.03 9.24 5.79
CA ASP A 178 8.69 9.82 7.07
C ASP A 178 8.94 11.36 7.04
N ALA A 179 8.93 12.01 8.19
CA ALA A 179 9.16 13.47 8.27
C ALA A 179 10.58 13.89 7.85
N ASP A 180 11.56 13.00 7.95
CA ASP A 180 12.99 13.32 7.82
C ASP A 180 13.63 12.68 6.59
N ARG A 181 13.24 11.44 6.24
CA ARG A 181 13.85 10.63 5.18
C ARG A 181 12.82 10.25 4.12
N CYS A 182 13.24 10.24 2.88
CA CYS A 182 12.42 9.81 1.75
C CYS A 182 13.18 8.80 0.90
N TYR A 183 12.63 7.62 0.72
CA TYR A 183 13.04 6.66 -0.29
C TYR A 183 12.43 7.05 -1.63
N VAL A 184 13.26 7.31 -2.62
CA VAL A 184 12.87 7.55 -4.00
C VAL A 184 13.11 6.25 -4.76
N ILE A 185 12.05 5.62 -5.25
CA ILE A 185 12.10 4.25 -5.81
C ILE A 185 11.72 4.30 -7.28
N ARG A 186 12.53 3.65 -8.12
CA ARG A 186 12.36 3.62 -9.59
C ARG A 186 12.13 2.22 -10.14
N ASN A 187 11.71 1.28 -9.30
CA ASN A 187 11.27 -0.03 -9.76
C ASN A 187 9.86 0.05 -10.32
N GLY A 188 9.56 -0.83 -11.26
CA GLY A 188 8.24 -0.96 -11.86
C GLY A 188 8.25 -0.70 -13.36
N ARG A 189 7.07 -0.84 -13.96
CA ARG A 189 6.87 -0.69 -15.41
C ARG A 189 5.52 -0.06 -15.71
N PRO A 190 5.40 0.75 -16.77
CA PRO A 190 4.13 1.36 -17.17
C PRO A 190 3.02 0.34 -17.44
N GLU A 191 3.36 -0.86 -17.88
CA GLU A 191 2.40 -1.92 -18.19
C GLU A 191 1.65 -2.43 -16.95
N MET A 192 2.21 -2.25 -15.74
CA MET A 192 1.53 -2.57 -14.48
C MET A 192 0.24 -1.74 -14.31
N GLY A 193 0.18 -0.54 -14.86
CA GLY A 193 -1.03 0.29 -14.87
C GLY A 193 -2.22 -0.29 -15.65
N LYS A 194 -1.99 -1.33 -16.46
CA LYS A 194 -3.07 -2.06 -17.18
C LYS A 194 -3.63 -3.24 -16.38
N ILE A 195 -3.13 -3.48 -15.18
CA ILE A 195 -3.63 -4.50 -14.26
C ILE A 195 -4.38 -3.78 -13.15
N THR A 196 -5.66 -4.12 -12.98
CA THR A 196 -6.42 -3.54 -11.87
C THR A 196 -5.88 -4.00 -10.52
N GLY A 197 -5.75 -3.06 -9.59
CA GLY A 197 -5.49 -3.37 -8.18
C GLY A 197 -4.06 -3.68 -7.79
N THR A 198 -3.05 -3.44 -8.63
CA THR A 198 -1.64 -3.57 -8.22
C THR A 198 -1.32 -2.72 -6.98
N GLY A 199 -1.92 -1.53 -6.88
CA GLY A 199 -1.84 -0.69 -5.69
C GLY A 199 -2.49 -1.33 -4.47
N CYS A 200 -3.72 -1.85 -4.58
CA CYS A 200 -4.41 -2.53 -3.48
C CYS A 200 -3.65 -3.77 -3.00
N GLN A 201 -3.07 -4.53 -3.93
CA GLN A 201 -2.19 -5.66 -3.63
C GLN A 201 -0.95 -5.22 -2.86
N LEU A 202 -0.32 -4.11 -3.27
CA LEU A 202 0.81 -3.51 -2.55
C LEU A 202 0.42 -3.12 -1.13
N SER A 203 -0.76 -2.53 -0.91
CA SER A 203 -1.21 -2.12 0.42
C SER A 203 -1.35 -3.31 1.37
N GLY A 204 -1.96 -4.41 0.93
CA GLY A 204 -2.02 -5.65 1.72
C GLY A 204 -0.64 -6.21 2.01
N MET A 205 0.23 -6.33 1.00
CA MET A 205 1.61 -6.80 1.14
C MET A 205 2.43 -5.89 2.07
N MET A 206 2.33 -4.57 1.91
CA MET A 206 3.02 -3.60 2.77
C MET A 206 2.63 -3.76 4.24
N THR A 207 1.37 -4.03 4.53
CA THR A 207 0.91 -4.30 5.90
C THR A 207 1.60 -5.53 6.49
N ALA A 208 1.80 -6.60 5.71
CA ALA A 208 2.58 -7.76 6.16
C ALA A 208 4.06 -7.41 6.43
N PHE A 209 4.66 -6.58 5.57
CA PHE A 209 6.04 -6.10 5.77
C PHE A 209 6.16 -5.26 7.05
N LEU A 210 5.23 -4.35 7.31
CA LEU A 210 5.20 -3.55 8.54
C LEU A 210 5.06 -4.42 9.79
N THR A 211 4.14 -5.39 9.74
CA THR A 211 3.86 -6.31 10.85
C THR A 211 5.08 -7.15 11.21
N ALA A 212 5.81 -7.62 10.20
CA ALA A 212 7.02 -8.44 10.40
C ALA A 212 8.28 -7.64 10.76
N ASN A 213 8.24 -6.30 10.61
CA ASN A 213 9.40 -5.42 10.81
C ASN A 213 9.03 -4.19 11.66
N PRO A 214 8.53 -4.34 12.89
CA PRO A 214 7.97 -3.24 13.68
C PRO A 214 8.98 -2.14 14.01
N GLU A 215 10.26 -2.47 14.14
CA GLU A 215 11.33 -1.52 14.48
C GLU A 215 11.89 -0.74 13.26
N GLN A 216 11.52 -1.15 12.03
CA GLN A 216 12.04 -0.59 10.78
C GLN A 216 10.90 -0.36 9.78
N LYS A 217 9.82 0.31 10.22
CA LYS A 217 8.60 0.47 9.42
C LYS A 217 8.83 1.24 8.11
N LEU A 218 9.71 2.25 8.10
CA LEU A 218 10.03 3.01 6.88
C LEU A 218 10.74 2.12 5.86
N GLU A 219 11.74 1.37 6.30
CA GLU A 219 12.48 0.40 5.48
C GLU A 219 11.56 -0.72 4.99
N ALA A 220 10.64 -1.19 5.84
CA ALA A 220 9.65 -2.20 5.49
C ALA A 220 8.68 -1.71 4.40
N ALA A 221 8.19 -0.48 4.52
CA ALA A 221 7.33 0.13 3.51
C ALA A 221 8.08 0.31 2.17
N ALA A 222 9.33 0.79 2.20
CA ALA A 222 10.17 0.92 1.01
C ALA A 222 10.47 -0.45 0.37
N ALA A 223 10.75 -1.48 1.20
CA ALA A 223 10.96 -2.84 0.71
C ALA A 223 9.73 -3.42 0.02
N ALA A 224 8.53 -3.17 0.54
CA ALA A 224 7.28 -3.60 -0.10
C ALA A 224 7.09 -2.95 -1.47
N VAL A 225 7.36 -1.64 -1.59
CA VAL A 225 7.28 -0.93 -2.88
C VAL A 225 8.31 -1.48 -3.87
N CYS A 226 9.58 -1.63 -3.46
CA CYS A 226 10.62 -2.23 -4.30
C CYS A 226 10.24 -3.65 -4.72
N THR A 227 9.68 -4.47 -3.82
CA THR A 227 9.24 -5.84 -4.12
C THR A 227 8.18 -5.85 -5.21
N MET A 228 7.14 -5.01 -5.09
CA MET A 228 6.07 -4.93 -6.10
C MET A 228 6.60 -4.46 -7.45
N GLY A 229 7.39 -3.39 -7.47
CA GLY A 229 7.96 -2.84 -8.70
C GLY A 229 8.91 -3.83 -9.39
N LEU A 230 9.82 -4.44 -8.63
CA LEU A 230 10.75 -5.45 -9.15
C LEU A 230 10.02 -6.70 -9.65
N ALA A 231 8.96 -7.13 -8.95
CA ALA A 231 8.11 -8.23 -9.42
C ALA A 231 7.44 -7.91 -10.76
N GLY A 232 7.03 -6.64 -10.96
CA GLY A 232 6.53 -6.16 -12.24
C GLY A 232 7.59 -6.26 -13.35
N GLU A 233 8.84 -5.88 -13.07
CA GLU A 233 9.95 -5.99 -14.02
C GLU A 233 10.28 -7.45 -14.36
N ILE A 234 10.39 -8.31 -13.35
CA ILE A 234 10.65 -9.74 -13.51
C ILE A 234 9.50 -10.41 -14.27
N GLY A 235 8.25 -10.17 -13.85
CA GLY A 235 7.07 -10.74 -14.49
C GLY A 235 6.98 -10.37 -15.97
N TRP A 236 7.32 -9.14 -16.32
CA TRP A 236 7.34 -8.69 -17.71
C TRP A 236 8.43 -9.40 -18.54
N SER A 237 9.58 -9.70 -17.97
CA SER A 237 10.67 -10.40 -18.67
C SER A 237 10.29 -11.82 -19.12
N TYR A 238 9.27 -12.41 -18.51
CA TYR A 238 8.74 -13.73 -18.87
C TYR A 238 7.54 -13.69 -19.83
N MET A 239 7.08 -12.47 -20.22
CA MET A 239 5.95 -12.35 -21.15
C MET A 239 6.31 -12.84 -22.55
N GLN A 240 5.38 -13.57 -23.16
CA GLN A 240 5.54 -14.15 -24.51
C GLN A 240 4.58 -13.47 -25.50
N LYS A 241 4.84 -13.67 -26.78
CA LYS A 241 3.93 -13.19 -27.83
C LYS A 241 2.54 -13.84 -27.65
N GLY A 242 1.51 -12.99 -27.47
CA GLY A 242 0.14 -13.43 -27.23
C GLY A 242 -0.31 -13.39 -25.77
N ASP A 243 0.61 -13.17 -24.82
CA ASP A 243 0.26 -12.95 -23.43
C ASP A 243 -0.41 -11.57 -23.24
N GLY A 244 -1.36 -11.50 -22.34
CA GLY A 244 -2.10 -10.29 -21.99
C GLY A 244 -1.98 -9.93 -20.50
N ASN A 245 -2.82 -8.99 -20.07
CA ASN A 245 -2.80 -8.48 -18.70
C ASN A 245 -3.09 -9.55 -17.64
N ALA A 246 -3.91 -10.58 -17.94
CA ALA A 246 -4.18 -11.68 -17.01
C ALA A 246 -2.92 -12.51 -16.75
N THR A 247 -2.16 -12.85 -17.82
CA THR A 247 -0.87 -13.55 -17.68
C THR A 247 0.11 -12.68 -16.92
N TYR A 248 0.20 -11.40 -17.25
CA TYR A 248 1.13 -10.48 -16.58
C TYR A 248 0.82 -10.35 -15.08
N ARG A 249 -0.47 -10.23 -14.68
CA ARG A 249 -0.87 -10.27 -13.28
C ARG A 249 -0.37 -11.52 -12.56
N ASN A 250 -0.55 -12.69 -13.16
CA ASN A 250 -0.08 -13.94 -12.57
C ASN A 250 1.45 -13.99 -12.49
N ARG A 251 2.17 -13.47 -13.50
CA ARG A 251 3.64 -13.39 -13.50
C ARG A 251 4.18 -12.47 -12.38
N ILE A 252 3.46 -11.40 -12.04
CA ILE A 252 3.81 -10.55 -10.89
C ILE A 252 3.69 -11.33 -9.58
N ILE A 253 2.58 -12.05 -9.38
CA ILE A 253 2.36 -12.87 -8.18
C ILE A 253 3.43 -13.97 -8.07
N ASP A 254 3.72 -14.66 -9.17
CA ASP A 254 4.78 -15.67 -9.24
C ASP A 254 6.16 -15.07 -8.91
N ALA A 255 6.45 -13.86 -9.40
CA ALA A 255 7.71 -13.17 -9.12
C ALA A 255 7.84 -12.81 -7.63
N ILE A 256 6.74 -12.36 -6.97
CA ILE A 256 6.72 -12.12 -5.53
C ILE A 256 6.97 -13.41 -4.76
N TYR A 257 6.32 -14.51 -5.16
CA TYR A 257 6.50 -15.81 -4.51
C TYR A 257 7.96 -16.30 -4.55
N ASN A 258 8.63 -16.08 -5.67
CA ASN A 258 10.02 -16.49 -5.87
C ASN A 258 11.07 -15.44 -5.43
N MET A 259 10.63 -14.23 -4.99
CA MET A 259 11.52 -13.16 -4.57
C MET A 259 12.22 -13.53 -3.26
N ASP A 260 13.53 -13.66 -3.26
CA ASP A 260 14.32 -13.80 -2.06
C ASP A 260 15.05 -12.49 -1.71
N LYS A 261 15.73 -12.51 -0.57
CA LYS A 261 16.53 -11.37 -0.09
C LYS A 261 17.55 -10.90 -1.11
N GLU A 262 18.30 -11.84 -1.70
CA GLU A 262 19.38 -11.51 -2.62
C GLU A 262 18.85 -10.87 -3.90
N THR A 263 17.76 -11.40 -4.43
CA THR A 263 17.06 -10.85 -5.59
C THR A 263 16.55 -9.44 -5.32
N LEU A 264 15.93 -9.22 -4.15
CA LEU A 264 15.43 -7.88 -3.78
C LEU A 264 16.59 -6.91 -3.57
N ASP A 265 17.64 -7.29 -2.84
CA ASP A 265 18.79 -6.41 -2.57
C ASP A 265 19.56 -6.02 -3.84
N LYS A 266 19.63 -6.91 -4.84
CA LYS A 266 20.27 -6.63 -6.14
C LYS A 266 19.37 -5.84 -7.10
N GLY A 267 18.07 -6.07 -7.04
CA GLY A 267 17.12 -5.50 -7.99
C GLY A 267 16.46 -4.19 -7.54
N ALA A 268 16.52 -3.86 -6.26
CA ALA A 268 15.94 -2.64 -5.73
C ALA A 268 16.67 -1.39 -6.25
N LYS A 269 15.92 -0.48 -6.88
CA LYS A 269 16.41 0.77 -7.47
C LYS A 269 15.91 1.93 -6.64
N TYR A 270 16.67 2.34 -5.64
CA TYR A 270 16.28 3.43 -4.76
C TYR A 270 17.45 4.31 -4.35
N GLU A 271 17.13 5.53 -3.96
CA GLU A 271 18.01 6.45 -3.24
C GLU A 271 17.28 6.98 -1.99
N ILE A 272 18.04 7.46 -1.00
CA ILE A 272 17.48 8.06 0.22
C ILE A 272 17.84 9.54 0.21
N ARG A 273 16.82 10.36 0.43
CA ARG A 273 16.93 11.83 0.40
C ARG A 273 16.49 12.41 1.73
#